data_f84ef19563670573b7fe11f358e26076
#
_entry.id   f84ef19563670573b7fe11f358e26076
#
_cell.length_a   1.000
_cell.length_b   1.000
_cell.length_c   1.000
_cell.angle_alpha   90.00
_cell.angle_beta   90.00
_cell.angle_gamma   90.00
#
_symmetry.space_group_name_H-M   'P 1'
#
loop_
_entity.id
_entity.type
_entity.pdbx_description
1 polymer ?
#
loop_
_entity_poly.entity_id
_entity_poly.type
_entity_poly.pdbx_seq_one_letter_code
_entity_poly.pdbx_strand_id
1 'polypeptide(L)'
;SDLQAANFFANGEPPKRLGAAHPNLVPYQAFMCQDNKYLNLAVGSERIWERFCEGMEMPEFKENPDYTTNVERAQNRSKIVPFLQEIFIKQPVAHWVEKLQKFSVPCGPINDLADVFSDPQLLSRDMFLEIAHPTLGKIKQTGLPIKFSR
;
A
#
# COMPACT_ATOMS: atom_id res chain seq x y z
N SER A 1 4.68 -14.74 -12.12
CA SER A 1 3.98 -14.82 -10.86
C SER A 1 2.84 -15.82 -10.95
N ASP A 2 2.76 -16.73 -10.00
CA ASP A 2 1.91 -17.91 -10.03
C ASP A 2 0.41 -17.57 -10.12
N LEU A 3 -0.02 -16.50 -9.45
CA LEU A 3 -1.40 -16.04 -9.47
C LEU A 3 -1.87 -15.64 -10.89
N GLN A 4 -1.06 -14.92 -11.63
CA GLN A 4 -1.40 -14.50 -13.00
C GLN A 4 -1.38 -15.70 -13.98
N ALA A 5 -0.45 -16.63 -13.79
CA ALA A 5 -0.42 -17.87 -14.55
C ALA A 5 -1.65 -18.72 -14.26
N ALA A 6 -2.05 -18.87 -13.00
CA ALA A 6 -3.26 -19.60 -12.62
C ALA A 6 -4.52 -18.99 -13.24
N ASN A 7 -4.66 -17.65 -13.21
CA ASN A 7 -5.77 -16.95 -13.85
C ASN A 7 -5.79 -17.21 -15.38
N PHE A 8 -4.63 -17.12 -16.03
CA PHE A 8 -4.53 -17.40 -17.47
C PHE A 8 -4.92 -18.85 -17.81
N PHE A 9 -4.47 -19.82 -17.02
CA PHE A 9 -4.83 -21.23 -17.23
C PHE A 9 -6.32 -21.50 -17.00
N ALA A 10 -6.97 -20.72 -16.11
CA ALA A 10 -8.39 -20.89 -15.81
C ALA A 10 -9.31 -20.28 -16.86
N ASN A 11 -8.96 -19.12 -17.44
CA ASN A 11 -9.85 -18.38 -18.33
C ASN A 11 -9.33 -18.20 -19.77
N GLY A 12 -8.06 -18.55 -20.04
CA GLY A 12 -7.44 -18.43 -21.36
C GLY A 12 -7.10 -16.98 -21.78
N GLU A 13 -7.36 -15.99 -20.92
CA GLU A 13 -7.12 -14.59 -21.22
C GLU A 13 -5.75 -14.13 -20.69
N PRO A 14 -4.90 -13.51 -21.54
CA PRO A 14 -3.64 -12.96 -21.06
C PRO A 14 -3.86 -11.82 -20.08
N PRO A 15 -3.10 -11.77 -18.96
CA PRO A 15 -3.26 -10.76 -17.94
C PRO A 15 -2.96 -9.36 -18.49
N LYS A 16 -3.82 -8.40 -18.14
CA LYS A 16 -3.64 -6.98 -18.46
C LYS A 16 -2.71 -6.30 -17.45
N ARG A 17 -2.09 -5.20 -17.85
CA ARG A 17 -1.31 -4.36 -16.91
C ARG A 17 -2.26 -3.66 -15.94
N LEU A 18 -2.05 -3.85 -14.63
CA LEU A 18 -2.86 -3.28 -13.56
C LEU A 18 -2.08 -2.25 -12.71
N GLY A 19 -0.83 -1.93 -13.09
CA GLY A 19 0.04 -1.11 -12.25
C GLY A 19 0.30 -1.76 -10.89
N ALA A 20 0.08 -1.03 -9.81
CA ALA A 20 0.21 -1.52 -8.43
C ALA A 20 -1.04 -2.24 -7.90
N ALA A 21 -2.10 -2.40 -8.71
CA ALA A 21 -3.34 -3.01 -8.26
C ALA A 21 -3.25 -4.54 -8.22
N HIS A 22 -3.82 -5.12 -7.17
CA HIS A 22 -4.00 -6.57 -7.09
C HIS A 22 -5.10 -7.01 -8.06
N PRO A 23 -4.92 -8.11 -8.82
CA PRO A 23 -5.91 -8.54 -9.82
C PRO A 23 -7.27 -8.90 -9.21
N ASN A 24 -7.29 -9.59 -8.07
CA ASN A 24 -8.47 -10.21 -7.51
C ASN A 24 -8.97 -9.55 -6.20
N LEU A 25 -8.20 -8.67 -5.57
CA LEU A 25 -8.57 -8.01 -4.31
C LEU A 25 -8.86 -6.52 -4.53
N VAL A 26 -9.94 -6.01 -3.92
CA VAL A 26 -10.37 -4.61 -4.06
C VAL A 26 -10.94 -4.08 -2.74
N PRO A 27 -10.50 -2.89 -2.30
CA PRO A 27 -9.36 -2.12 -2.79
C PRO A 27 -8.02 -2.70 -2.30
N TYR A 28 -7.10 -2.96 -3.22
CA TYR A 28 -5.74 -3.38 -2.90
C TYR A 28 -4.79 -2.78 -3.94
N GLN A 29 -4.36 -1.55 -3.71
CA GLN A 29 -3.54 -0.76 -4.62
C GLN A 29 -3.01 0.53 -3.99
N ALA A 30 -2.23 1.28 -4.76
CA ALA A 30 -1.81 2.62 -4.40
C ALA A 30 -2.88 3.66 -4.78
N PHE A 31 -3.09 4.66 -3.89
CA PHE A 31 -3.94 5.83 -4.10
C PHE A 31 -3.13 7.10 -3.89
N MET A 32 -3.28 8.07 -4.78
CA MET A 32 -2.62 9.37 -4.65
C MET A 32 -3.32 10.21 -3.59
N CYS A 33 -2.53 10.90 -2.76
CA CYS A 33 -3.00 11.78 -1.69
C CYS A 33 -2.73 13.26 -2.02
N GLN A 34 -3.22 14.17 -1.17
CA GLN A 34 -3.14 15.61 -1.38
C GLN A 34 -1.71 16.13 -1.57
N ASP A 35 -0.76 15.53 -0.87
CA ASP A 35 0.67 15.89 -0.87
C ASP A 35 1.46 15.29 -2.05
N ASN A 36 0.78 14.76 -3.07
CA ASN A 36 1.35 14.03 -4.20
C ASN A 36 2.14 12.77 -3.81
N LYS A 37 2.01 12.31 -2.55
CA LYS A 37 2.49 11.00 -2.10
C LYS A 37 1.41 9.95 -2.30
N TYR A 38 1.80 8.67 -2.25
CA TYR A 38 0.89 7.56 -2.43
C TYR A 38 0.68 6.79 -1.13
N LEU A 39 -0.58 6.49 -0.85
CA LEU A 39 -1.00 5.53 0.15
C LEU A 39 -1.10 4.15 -0.50
N ASN A 40 -0.32 3.18 -0.04
CA ASN A 40 -0.55 1.78 -0.37
C ASN A 40 -1.59 1.21 0.60
N LEU A 41 -2.71 0.72 0.07
CA LEU A 41 -3.83 0.16 0.84
C LEU A 41 -4.02 -1.31 0.47
N ALA A 42 -4.22 -2.18 1.45
CA ALA A 42 -4.37 -3.62 1.26
C ALA A 42 -5.59 -4.18 2.00
N VAL A 43 -6.75 -4.12 1.39
CA VAL A 43 -7.97 -4.77 1.90
C VAL A 43 -8.04 -6.20 1.35
N GLY A 44 -7.47 -7.14 2.11
CA GLY A 44 -7.30 -8.53 1.68
C GLY A 44 -8.34 -9.51 2.22
N SER A 45 -9.32 -9.06 3.02
CA SER A 45 -10.38 -9.91 3.56
C SER A 45 -11.62 -9.09 3.91
N GLU A 46 -12.77 -9.76 4.10
CA GLU A 46 -14.02 -9.10 4.47
C GLU A 46 -13.91 -8.42 5.85
N ARG A 47 -13.21 -9.02 6.79
CA ARG A 47 -12.94 -8.41 8.11
C ARG A 47 -12.14 -7.11 7.99
N ILE A 48 -11.20 -7.03 7.07
CA ILE A 48 -10.44 -5.80 6.81
C ILE A 48 -11.32 -4.77 6.10
N TRP A 49 -12.21 -5.21 5.22
CA TRP A 49 -13.19 -4.35 4.57
C TRP A 49 -14.12 -3.67 5.59
N GLU A 50 -14.66 -4.41 6.55
CA GLU A 50 -15.50 -3.85 7.61
C GLU A 50 -14.75 -2.78 8.41
N ARG A 51 -13.51 -3.06 8.84
CA ARG A 51 -12.65 -2.10 9.55
C ARG A 51 -12.30 -0.88 8.69
N PHE A 52 -12.10 -1.09 7.40
CA PHE A 52 -11.87 -0.01 6.46
C PHE A 52 -13.09 0.92 6.37
N CYS A 53 -14.30 0.38 6.23
CA CYS A 53 -15.53 1.16 6.21
C CYS A 53 -15.73 1.94 7.52
N GLU A 54 -15.45 1.32 8.67
CA GLU A 54 -15.49 1.99 9.97
C GLU A 54 -14.47 3.13 10.05
N GLY A 55 -13.20 2.86 9.69
CA GLY A 55 -12.13 3.86 9.69
C GLY A 55 -12.36 5.01 8.72
N MET A 56 -13.04 4.76 7.61
CA MET A 56 -13.41 5.78 6.63
C MET A 56 -14.72 6.50 6.98
N GLU A 57 -15.45 6.05 8.01
CA GLU A 57 -16.77 6.56 8.39
C GLU A 57 -17.81 6.43 7.25
N MET A 58 -17.79 5.28 6.59
CA MET A 58 -18.63 4.96 5.42
C MET A 58 -19.47 3.69 5.67
N PRO A 59 -20.38 3.70 6.65
CA PRO A 59 -21.19 2.53 6.99
C PRO A 59 -22.05 2.04 5.82
N GLU A 60 -22.51 2.95 4.97
CA GLU A 60 -23.31 2.64 3.78
C GLU A 60 -22.57 1.76 2.77
N PHE A 61 -21.23 1.79 2.74
CA PHE A 61 -20.45 0.91 1.87
C PHE A 61 -20.35 -0.51 2.40
N LYS A 62 -20.41 -0.69 3.73
CA LYS A 62 -20.44 -2.01 4.35
C LYS A 62 -21.72 -2.76 4.02
N GLU A 63 -22.85 -2.05 3.95
CA GLU A 63 -24.19 -2.61 3.73
C GLU A 63 -24.57 -2.66 2.24
N ASN A 64 -23.80 -2.01 1.37
CA ASN A 64 -24.10 -1.94 -0.06
C ASN A 64 -23.83 -3.29 -0.73
N PRO A 65 -24.85 -3.93 -1.36
CA PRO A 65 -24.69 -5.23 -2.02
C PRO A 65 -23.64 -5.23 -3.13
N ASP A 66 -23.34 -4.07 -3.76
CA ASP A 66 -22.29 -3.93 -4.77
C ASP A 66 -20.88 -4.06 -4.18
N TYR A 67 -20.72 -4.00 -2.82
CA TYR A 67 -19.41 -3.95 -2.16
C TYR A 67 -19.25 -4.90 -0.96
N THR A 68 -20.28 -5.67 -0.61
CA THR A 68 -20.29 -6.53 0.58
C THR A 68 -19.18 -7.56 0.56
N THR A 69 -19.00 -8.25 -0.55
CA THR A 69 -17.93 -9.24 -0.72
C THR A 69 -16.82 -8.73 -1.65
N ASN A 70 -15.64 -9.36 -1.55
CA ASN A 70 -14.55 -9.02 -2.46
C ASN A 70 -14.89 -9.29 -3.94
N VAL A 71 -15.72 -10.31 -4.22
CA VAL A 71 -16.16 -10.63 -5.59
C VAL A 71 -16.95 -9.45 -6.16
N GLU A 72 -17.90 -8.93 -5.41
CA GLU A 72 -18.73 -7.78 -5.81
C GLU A 72 -17.88 -6.51 -5.96
N ARG A 73 -16.96 -6.25 -5.01
CA ARG A 73 -16.00 -5.14 -5.14
C ARG A 73 -15.10 -5.27 -6.37
N ALA A 74 -14.64 -6.48 -6.69
CA ALA A 74 -13.83 -6.71 -7.88
C ALA A 74 -14.62 -6.48 -9.19
N GLN A 75 -15.89 -6.90 -9.25
CA GLN A 75 -16.80 -6.62 -10.36
C GLN A 75 -17.11 -5.13 -10.51
N ASN A 76 -17.26 -4.43 -9.39
CA ASN A 76 -17.51 -2.99 -9.34
C ASN A 76 -16.25 -2.13 -9.17
N ARG A 77 -15.06 -2.67 -9.47
CA ARG A 77 -13.77 -1.96 -9.38
C ARG A 77 -13.78 -0.60 -10.06
N SER A 78 -14.37 -0.52 -11.25
CA SER A 78 -14.45 0.72 -12.04
C SER A 78 -15.28 1.82 -11.40
N LYS A 79 -16.10 1.49 -10.39
CA LYS A 79 -16.89 2.46 -9.60
C LYS A 79 -16.16 2.79 -8.28
N ILE A 80 -15.79 1.75 -7.51
CA ILE A 80 -15.26 1.95 -6.15
C ILE A 80 -13.86 2.58 -6.14
N VAL A 81 -12.98 2.22 -7.07
CA VAL A 81 -11.61 2.73 -7.08
C VAL A 81 -11.55 4.23 -7.37
N PRO A 82 -12.22 4.77 -8.42
CA PRO A 82 -12.26 6.22 -8.63
C PRO A 82 -12.91 6.97 -7.47
N PHE A 83 -13.99 6.45 -6.89
CA PHE A 83 -14.63 7.04 -5.72
C PHE A 83 -13.67 7.16 -4.52
N LEU A 84 -12.94 6.10 -4.20
CA LEU A 84 -11.93 6.14 -3.14
C LEU A 84 -10.78 7.09 -3.47
N GLN A 85 -10.36 7.18 -4.72
CA GLN A 85 -9.34 8.13 -5.16
C GLN A 85 -9.77 9.59 -4.91
N GLU A 86 -11.03 9.94 -5.15
CA GLU A 86 -11.60 11.26 -4.87
C GLU A 86 -11.62 11.60 -3.38
N ILE A 87 -11.64 10.59 -2.51
CA ILE A 87 -11.54 10.77 -1.06
C ILE A 87 -10.08 10.95 -0.65
N PHE A 88 -9.20 10.04 -1.09
CA PHE A 88 -7.80 10.04 -0.66
C PHE A 88 -7.03 11.31 -1.07
N ILE A 89 -7.39 11.93 -2.20
CA ILE A 89 -6.77 13.17 -2.65
C ILE A 89 -7.05 14.39 -1.76
N LYS A 90 -8.01 14.29 -0.82
CA LYS A 90 -8.42 15.41 0.04
C LYS A 90 -7.52 15.66 1.24
N GLN A 91 -6.68 14.70 1.60
CA GLN A 91 -5.79 14.79 2.76
C GLN A 91 -4.40 14.22 2.44
N PRO A 92 -3.35 14.63 3.17
CA PRO A 92 -2.01 14.08 2.99
C PRO A 92 -1.93 12.61 3.42
N VAL A 93 -0.94 11.88 2.91
CA VAL A 93 -0.77 10.44 3.15
C VAL A 93 -0.67 10.11 4.65
N ALA A 94 0.00 10.94 5.43
CA ALA A 94 0.18 10.74 6.87
C ALA A 94 -1.18 10.71 7.62
N HIS A 95 -2.12 11.58 7.24
CA HIS A 95 -3.48 11.60 7.81
C HIS A 95 -4.18 10.26 7.61
N TRP A 96 -4.14 9.72 6.39
CA TRP A 96 -4.81 8.46 6.07
C TRP A 96 -4.15 7.26 6.74
N VAL A 97 -2.82 7.23 6.79
CA VAL A 97 -2.08 6.18 7.49
C VAL A 97 -2.45 6.16 8.97
N GLU A 98 -2.40 7.31 9.65
CA GLU A 98 -2.78 7.41 11.07
C GLU A 98 -4.23 6.99 11.31
N LYS A 99 -5.16 7.50 10.48
CA LYS A 99 -6.60 7.18 10.58
C LYS A 99 -6.85 5.68 10.42
N LEU A 100 -6.34 5.07 9.37
CA LEU A 100 -6.62 3.66 9.04
C LEU A 100 -5.90 2.67 9.94
N GLN A 101 -4.70 2.98 10.42
CA GLN A 101 -3.96 2.13 11.36
C GLN A 101 -4.68 1.98 12.70
N LYS A 102 -5.41 3.00 13.17
CA LYS A 102 -6.25 2.91 14.39
C LYS A 102 -7.31 1.80 14.29
N PHE A 103 -7.76 1.50 13.09
CA PHE A 103 -8.69 0.41 12.80
C PHE A 103 -8.01 -0.88 12.35
N SER A 104 -6.68 -0.97 12.47
CA SER A 104 -5.89 -2.12 12.04
C SER A 104 -6.10 -2.49 10.56
N VAL A 105 -6.27 -1.49 9.71
CA VAL A 105 -6.31 -1.65 8.26
C VAL A 105 -4.88 -1.61 7.73
N PRO A 106 -4.41 -2.65 7.00
CA PRO A 106 -3.08 -2.67 6.44
C PRO A 106 -2.91 -1.56 5.39
N CYS A 107 -2.10 -0.58 5.72
CA CYS A 107 -1.75 0.54 4.84
C CYS A 107 -0.41 1.15 5.24
N GLY A 108 0.19 1.89 4.31
CA GLY A 108 1.42 2.63 4.56
C GLY A 108 1.75 3.58 3.41
N PRO A 109 2.65 4.55 3.61
CA PRO A 109 3.10 5.41 2.55
C PRO A 109 3.98 4.64 1.54
N ILE A 110 3.99 5.08 0.30
CA ILE A 110 5.05 4.71 -0.64
C ILE A 110 6.13 5.76 -0.51
N ASN A 111 7.23 5.37 0.12
CA ASN A 111 8.34 6.24 0.44
C ASN A 111 9.29 6.42 -0.75
N ASP A 112 9.80 7.62 -0.94
CA ASP A 112 10.97 7.87 -1.77
C ASP A 112 12.28 7.59 -0.99
N LEU A 113 13.43 7.74 -1.65
CA LEU A 113 14.71 7.48 -1.00
C LEU A 113 15.03 8.46 0.14
N ALA A 114 14.53 9.70 0.08
CA ALA A 114 14.73 10.65 1.17
C ALA A 114 13.93 10.25 2.41
N ASP A 115 12.67 9.83 2.21
CA ASP A 115 11.81 9.28 3.26
C ASP A 115 12.45 8.02 3.87
N VAL A 116 12.95 7.10 3.03
CA VAL A 116 13.59 5.84 3.46
C VAL A 116 14.82 6.10 4.33
N PHE A 117 15.69 7.03 3.92
CA PHE A 117 16.92 7.34 4.69
C PHE A 117 16.70 8.23 5.91
N SER A 118 15.50 8.74 6.12
CA SER A 118 15.09 9.44 7.35
C SER A 118 14.20 8.57 8.26
N ASP A 119 13.83 7.36 7.84
CA ASP A 119 12.96 6.47 8.61
C ASP A 119 13.65 6.00 9.92
N PRO A 120 13.03 6.24 11.10
CA PRO A 120 13.61 5.87 12.40
C PRO A 120 13.93 4.38 12.54
N GLN A 121 13.12 3.50 11.94
CA GLN A 121 13.35 2.05 11.97
C GLN A 121 14.60 1.67 11.17
N LEU A 122 14.80 2.27 9.99
CA LEU A 122 15.96 1.99 9.17
C LEU A 122 17.25 2.56 9.78
N LEU A 123 17.16 3.73 10.41
CA LEU A 123 18.25 4.33 11.16
C LEU A 123 18.66 3.46 12.37
N SER A 124 17.67 2.98 13.15
CA SER A 124 17.94 2.12 14.33
C SER A 124 18.52 0.76 13.97
N ARG A 125 18.37 0.34 12.70
CA ARG A 125 18.93 -0.92 12.17
C ARG A 125 20.25 -0.74 11.44
N ASP A 126 20.88 0.42 11.51
CA ASP A 126 22.13 0.72 10.77
C ASP A 126 22.01 0.39 9.27
N MET A 127 20.84 0.71 8.68
CA MET A 127 20.63 0.55 7.24
C MET A 127 21.26 1.69 6.44
N PHE A 128 21.86 2.64 7.14
CA PHE A 128 22.55 3.78 6.60
C PHE A 128 23.92 3.91 7.29
N LEU A 129 25.00 3.84 6.50
CA LEU A 129 26.36 3.86 6.99
C LEU A 129 27.12 5.07 6.48
N GLU A 130 27.92 5.70 7.35
CA GLU A 130 28.95 6.63 6.95
C GLU A 130 30.32 5.94 7.05
N ILE A 131 31.03 5.84 5.92
CA ILE A 131 32.34 5.19 5.83
C ILE A 131 33.39 6.26 5.57
N ALA A 132 34.48 6.23 6.33
CA ALA A 132 35.63 7.09 6.07
C ALA A 132 36.38 6.61 4.84
N HIS A 133 36.46 7.44 3.81
CA HIS A 133 37.23 7.15 2.61
C HIS A 133 38.56 7.95 2.63
N PRO A 134 39.71 7.35 2.29
CA PRO A 134 41.02 8.00 2.44
C PRO A 134 41.19 9.33 1.71
N THR A 135 40.52 9.51 0.56
CA THR A 135 40.62 10.71 -0.28
C THR A 135 39.35 11.52 -0.41
N LEU A 136 38.16 10.90 -0.20
CA LEU A 136 36.87 11.54 -0.40
C LEU A 136 36.21 11.99 0.92
N GLY A 137 36.84 11.73 2.06
CA GLY A 137 36.25 12.00 3.37
C GLY A 137 35.15 10.98 3.73
N LYS A 138 34.03 11.44 4.30
CA LYS A 138 32.91 10.56 4.65
C LYS A 138 32.02 10.31 3.43
N ILE A 139 31.81 9.06 3.09
CA ILE A 139 30.87 8.62 2.06
C ILE A 139 29.68 7.90 2.71
N LYS A 140 28.49 8.12 2.16
CA LYS A 140 27.27 7.49 2.62
C LYS A 140 26.99 6.24 1.80
N GLN A 141 26.59 5.15 2.48
CA GLN A 141 26.33 3.86 1.85
C GLN A 141 25.16 3.15 2.54
N THR A 142 24.45 2.31 1.78
CA THR A 142 23.42 1.43 2.35
C THR A 142 24.05 0.30 3.16
N GLY A 143 23.48 0.02 4.33
CA GLY A 143 23.81 -1.14 5.15
C GLY A 143 23.22 -2.43 4.61
N LEU A 144 23.77 -3.56 5.08
CA LEU A 144 23.19 -4.87 4.78
C LEU A 144 21.96 -5.13 5.66
N PRO A 145 20.84 -5.64 5.09
CA PRO A 145 19.64 -5.96 5.86
C PRO A 145 19.83 -7.17 6.76
N ILE A 146 20.72 -8.08 6.39
CA ILE A 146 21.07 -9.27 7.18
C ILE A 146 22.13 -8.87 8.19
N LYS A 147 21.82 -9.05 9.47
CA LYS A 147 22.76 -8.80 10.57
C LYS A 147 23.14 -10.15 11.20
N PHE A 148 24.41 -10.41 11.29
CA PHE A 148 24.97 -11.57 12.01
C PHE A 148 25.35 -11.13 13.42
N SER A 149 25.11 -12.01 14.39
CA SER A 149 25.51 -11.76 15.78
C SER A 149 27.02 -11.90 15.98
N ARG A 150 27.67 -12.65 15.10
CA ARG A 150 29.13 -12.81 14.98
C ARG A 150 29.50 -13.27 13.57
#